data_dac952741c4d99632ad5f447abfdc96d
#
_entry.id   dac952741c4d99632ad5f447abfdc96d
#
_cell.length_a   1.000
_cell.length_b   1.000
_cell.length_c   1.000
_cell.angle_alpha   90.00
_cell.angle_beta   90.00
_cell.angle_gamma   90.00
#
_symmetry.space_group_name_H-M   'P 1'
#
loop_
_entity.id
_entity.type
_entity.pdbx_description
1 polymer ?
#
loop_
_entity_poly.entity_id
_entity_poly.type
_entity_poly.pdbx_seq_one_letter_code
_entity_poly.pdbx_strand_id
1 'polypeptide(L)'
;DKEGFSGRDGRTTIFDYWSISSIRRWRNNNKFDNRLLNEEEKNIRRFYVSLLNLCNSEKAIAKGEFFDLMYANQGSWQMNEHKQYAFFRKYEKELLLIVCNFDEISSRISINIPEHAFDYLNIPQRGEFSARELLTGKNETLNFSPTKPVTVEVPAWGGKILKIKI
;
A
#
# COMPACT_ATOMS: atom_id res chain seq x y z
N ASP A 1 8.07 14.93 -15.87
CA ASP A 1 7.76 15.09 -17.28
C ASP A 1 7.27 16.51 -17.53
N LYS A 2 7.97 17.28 -18.36
CA LYS A 2 7.55 18.64 -18.69
C LYS A 2 6.48 18.70 -19.77
N GLU A 3 5.98 17.54 -20.16
CA GLU A 3 4.87 17.40 -21.08
C GLU A 3 3.57 17.55 -20.33
N GLY A 4 2.78 18.49 -20.70
CA GLY A 4 1.48 18.71 -20.11
C GLY A 4 1.05 20.16 -20.24
N PHE A 5 -0.13 20.41 -19.79
CA PHE A 5 -0.81 21.68 -20.00
C PHE A 5 -0.05 22.90 -19.45
N SER A 6 0.67 22.77 -18.35
CA SER A 6 1.35 23.92 -17.72
C SER A 6 2.86 23.91 -17.88
N GLY A 7 3.47 22.81 -18.29
CA GLY A 7 4.92 22.68 -18.53
C GLY A 7 5.83 22.96 -17.34
N ARG A 8 5.34 23.58 -16.28
CA ARG A 8 6.09 24.00 -15.09
C ARG A 8 5.79 23.14 -13.86
N ASP A 9 4.57 22.70 -13.67
CA ASP A 9 4.10 22.01 -12.48
C ASP A 9 3.96 20.49 -12.67
N GLY A 10 4.37 19.96 -13.80
CA GLY A 10 4.28 18.53 -14.11
C GLY A 10 2.85 18.01 -14.30
N ARG A 11 1.86 18.89 -14.39
CA ARG A 11 0.47 18.48 -14.65
C ARG A 11 0.32 18.00 -16.07
N THR A 12 -0.25 16.82 -16.23
CA THR A 12 -0.64 16.29 -17.54
C THR A 12 -2.09 16.65 -17.84
N THR A 13 -2.37 16.98 -19.10
CA THR A 13 -3.76 17.18 -19.52
C THR A 13 -4.40 15.84 -19.91
N ILE A 14 -5.65 15.65 -19.51
CA ILE A 14 -6.46 14.52 -19.94
C ILE A 14 -6.94 14.67 -21.39
N PHE A 15 -6.81 15.86 -21.95
CA PHE A 15 -7.28 16.19 -23.32
C PHE A 15 -6.19 16.06 -24.39
N ASP A 16 -4.91 16.10 -23.98
CA ASP A 16 -3.76 16.05 -24.89
C ASP A 16 -2.84 14.86 -24.60
N TYR A 17 -3.43 13.71 -24.25
CA TYR A 17 -2.69 12.50 -23.92
C TYR A 17 -1.88 11.91 -25.09
N TRP A 18 -2.22 12.26 -26.34
CA TRP A 18 -1.50 11.81 -27.54
C TRP A 18 -0.14 12.49 -27.73
N SER A 19 0.13 13.62 -27.09
CA SER A 19 1.43 14.28 -27.09
C SER A 19 2.39 13.69 -26.05
N ILE A 20 1.89 13.00 -25.04
CA ILE A 20 2.67 12.42 -23.95
C ILE A 20 3.38 11.18 -24.43
N SER A 21 4.72 11.20 -24.39
CA SER A 21 5.57 10.15 -24.95
C SER A 21 5.34 8.77 -24.33
N SER A 22 5.15 8.68 -23.00
CA SER A 22 4.87 7.43 -22.30
C SER A 22 3.53 6.82 -22.70
N ILE A 23 2.49 7.65 -22.86
CA ILE A 23 1.16 7.18 -23.29
C ILE A 23 1.21 6.73 -24.75
N ARG A 24 1.95 7.44 -25.62
CA ARG A 24 2.15 7.01 -27.01
C ARG A 24 2.87 5.67 -27.10
N ARG A 25 3.89 5.46 -26.27
CA ARG A 25 4.58 4.15 -26.19
C ARG A 25 3.66 3.06 -25.69
N TRP A 26 2.86 3.31 -24.66
CA TRP A 26 1.87 2.36 -24.14
C TRP A 26 0.82 2.01 -25.19
N ARG A 27 0.28 3.01 -25.90
CA ARG A 27 -0.74 2.82 -26.93
C ARG A 27 -0.21 2.03 -28.13
N ASN A 28 1.03 2.26 -28.54
CA ASN A 28 1.71 1.57 -29.66
C ASN A 28 0.81 1.34 -30.87
N ASN A 29 0.25 2.41 -31.46
CA ASN A 29 -0.67 2.35 -32.59
C ASN A 29 -1.89 1.41 -32.34
N ASN A 30 -2.48 1.49 -31.14
CA ASN A 30 -3.61 0.69 -30.68
C ASN A 30 -3.33 -0.80 -30.44
N LYS A 31 -2.06 -1.21 -30.37
CA LYS A 31 -1.68 -2.61 -30.06
C LYS A 31 -1.69 -2.91 -28.57
N PHE A 32 -1.37 -1.93 -27.71
CA PHE A 32 -1.32 -2.05 -26.24
C PHE A 32 -0.47 -3.24 -25.74
N ASP A 33 0.59 -3.58 -26.48
CA ASP A 33 1.40 -4.79 -26.27
C ASP A 33 2.65 -4.57 -25.42
N ASN A 34 2.82 -3.39 -24.85
CA ASN A 34 3.94 -2.96 -24.00
C ASN A 34 5.33 -2.97 -24.66
N ARG A 35 5.46 -3.24 -25.97
CA ARG A 35 6.76 -3.39 -26.64
C ARG A 35 7.59 -2.12 -26.64
N LEU A 36 6.93 -0.97 -26.68
CA LEU A 36 7.62 0.33 -26.74
C LEU A 36 7.86 0.94 -25.35
N LEU A 37 7.36 0.32 -24.29
CA LEU A 37 7.61 0.77 -22.92
C LEU A 37 9.05 0.48 -22.51
N ASN A 38 9.69 1.43 -21.82
CA ASN A 38 10.95 1.19 -21.14
C ASN A 38 10.75 0.35 -19.85
N GLU A 39 11.84 -0.06 -19.18
CA GLU A 39 11.72 -0.93 -18.01
C GLU A 39 11.06 -0.25 -16.81
N GLU A 40 11.25 1.03 -16.60
CA GLU A 40 10.57 1.79 -15.54
C GLU A 40 9.06 1.83 -15.77
N GLU A 41 8.63 2.14 -16.99
CA GLU A 41 7.23 2.16 -17.38
C GLU A 41 6.58 0.77 -17.25
N LYS A 42 7.30 -0.29 -17.61
CA LYS A 42 6.84 -1.68 -17.41
C LYS A 42 6.73 -2.03 -15.94
N ASN A 43 7.68 -1.58 -15.10
CA ASN A 43 7.67 -1.81 -13.66
C ASN A 43 6.46 -1.14 -13.00
N ILE A 44 6.24 0.14 -13.29
CA ILE A 44 5.07 0.88 -12.79
C ILE A 44 3.79 0.18 -13.23
N ARG A 45 3.68 -0.19 -14.49
CA ARG A 45 2.50 -0.89 -14.99
C ARG A 45 2.26 -2.23 -14.29
N ARG A 46 3.33 -3.04 -14.10
CA ARG A 46 3.24 -4.31 -13.36
C ARG A 46 2.75 -4.10 -11.92
N PHE A 47 3.31 -3.08 -11.25
CA PHE A 47 2.88 -2.73 -9.91
C PHE A 47 1.39 -2.40 -9.84
N TYR A 48 0.89 -1.52 -10.71
CA TYR A 48 -0.53 -1.18 -10.75
C TYR A 48 -1.42 -2.37 -11.10
N VAL A 49 -1.02 -3.21 -12.03
CA VAL A 49 -1.75 -4.44 -12.36
C VAL A 49 -1.87 -5.35 -11.14
N SER A 50 -0.77 -5.57 -10.42
CA SER A 50 -0.77 -6.37 -9.19
C SER A 50 -1.67 -5.76 -8.12
N LEU A 51 -1.54 -4.45 -7.87
CA LEU A 51 -2.33 -3.74 -6.87
C LEU A 51 -3.83 -3.77 -7.18
N LEU A 52 -4.23 -3.50 -8.43
CA LEU A 52 -5.63 -3.51 -8.84
C LEU A 52 -6.23 -4.93 -8.79
N ASN A 53 -5.45 -5.95 -9.13
CA ASN A 53 -5.89 -7.34 -8.98
C ASN A 53 -6.08 -7.71 -7.51
N LEU A 54 -5.19 -7.28 -6.61
CA LEU A 54 -5.38 -7.44 -5.16
C LEU A 54 -6.65 -6.74 -4.69
N CYS A 55 -6.90 -5.50 -5.12
CA CYS A 55 -8.12 -4.77 -4.77
C CYS A 55 -9.40 -5.50 -5.20
N ASN A 56 -9.35 -6.22 -6.31
CA ASN A 56 -10.48 -7.00 -6.80
C ASN A 56 -10.62 -8.38 -6.12
N SER A 57 -9.52 -9.01 -5.72
CA SER A 57 -9.52 -10.37 -5.16
C SER A 57 -9.70 -10.40 -3.64
N GLU A 58 -9.12 -9.42 -2.92
CA GLU A 58 -9.17 -9.38 -1.45
C GLU A 58 -10.48 -8.75 -0.97
N LYS A 59 -11.35 -9.56 -0.40
CA LYS A 59 -12.68 -9.12 0.08
C LYS A 59 -12.55 -8.06 1.17
N ALA A 60 -11.52 -8.14 2.01
CA ALA A 60 -11.28 -7.13 3.04
C ALA A 60 -11.02 -5.74 2.44
N ILE A 61 -10.42 -5.64 1.25
CA ILE A 61 -10.26 -4.35 0.55
C ILE A 61 -11.60 -3.88 -0.02
N ALA A 62 -12.29 -4.76 -0.77
CA ALA A 62 -13.48 -4.38 -1.52
C ALA A 62 -14.71 -4.14 -0.63
N LYS A 63 -14.87 -4.91 0.46
CA LYS A 63 -16.10 -4.96 1.28
C LYS A 63 -15.85 -4.85 2.78
N GLY A 64 -14.58 -4.86 3.20
CA GLY A 64 -14.23 -4.94 4.61
C GLY A 64 -14.41 -3.63 5.36
N GLU A 65 -14.46 -3.73 6.67
CA GLU A 65 -14.43 -2.60 7.57
C GLU A 65 -13.04 -1.94 7.56
N PHE A 66 -13.02 -0.64 7.70
CA PHE A 66 -11.82 0.17 7.79
C PHE A 66 -11.59 0.55 9.24
N PHE A 67 -10.34 0.40 9.70
CA PHE A 67 -9.93 0.86 11.02
C PHE A 67 -8.64 1.66 10.90
N ASP A 68 -8.73 2.95 11.14
CA ASP A 68 -7.58 3.88 11.12
C ASP A 68 -6.68 3.64 12.34
N LEU A 69 -5.36 3.56 12.11
CA LEU A 69 -4.38 3.44 13.18
C LEU A 69 -3.63 4.76 13.46
N MET A 70 -3.85 5.79 12.63
CA MET A 70 -3.07 7.03 12.72
C MET A 70 -3.31 7.77 14.05
N TYR A 71 -4.57 7.84 14.52
CA TYR A 71 -4.88 8.55 15.78
C TYR A 71 -4.17 7.93 17.00
N ALA A 72 -3.91 6.60 17.00
CA ALA A 72 -3.19 5.91 18.08
C ALA A 72 -1.66 6.06 17.99
N ASN A 73 -1.17 6.69 16.92
CA ASN A 73 0.25 6.85 16.63
C ASN A 73 0.67 8.33 16.48
N GLN A 74 -0.23 9.27 16.75
CA GLN A 74 0.08 10.70 16.73
C GLN A 74 1.16 11.04 17.73
N GLY A 75 2.17 11.82 17.31
CA GLY A 75 3.30 12.22 18.13
C GLY A 75 4.26 11.08 18.49
N SER A 76 4.08 9.89 17.92
CA SER A 76 5.00 8.76 18.12
C SER A 76 6.33 9.02 17.42
N TRP A 77 7.46 8.89 18.13
CA TRP A 77 8.79 8.96 17.51
C TRP A 77 9.09 7.73 16.61
N GLN A 78 8.28 6.66 16.69
CA GLN A 78 8.46 5.41 15.95
C GLN A 78 7.71 5.37 14.62
N MET A 79 6.85 6.37 14.38
CA MET A 79 6.07 6.52 13.16
C MET A 79 5.96 7.99 12.78
N ASN A 80 6.37 8.33 11.58
CA ASN A 80 6.24 9.70 11.07
C ASN A 80 4.84 9.89 10.47
N GLU A 81 3.92 10.49 11.24
CA GLU A 81 2.52 10.72 10.85
C GLU A 81 2.35 11.61 9.60
N HIS A 82 3.37 12.38 9.21
CA HIS A 82 3.33 13.23 8.01
C HIS A 82 3.76 12.51 6.73
N LYS A 83 4.44 11.36 6.87
CA LYS A 83 5.00 10.61 5.75
C LYS A 83 4.60 9.13 5.73
N GLN A 84 3.95 8.65 6.76
CA GLN A 84 3.58 7.24 6.91
C GLN A 84 2.10 7.12 7.22
N TYR A 85 1.48 6.05 6.75
CA TYR A 85 0.08 5.78 7.00
C TYR A 85 -0.15 4.30 7.26
N ALA A 86 -0.95 3.97 8.27
CA ALA A 86 -1.27 2.59 8.64
C ALA A 86 -2.74 2.42 8.97
N PHE A 87 -3.33 1.32 8.52
CA PHE A 87 -4.72 0.99 8.78
C PHE A 87 -4.99 -0.49 8.62
N PHE A 88 -6.08 -0.96 9.23
CA PHE A 88 -6.63 -2.28 8.99
C PHE A 88 -7.80 -2.27 8.02
N ARG A 89 -7.92 -3.38 7.28
CA ARG A 89 -9.15 -3.77 6.57
C ARG A 89 -9.56 -5.15 7.05
N LYS A 90 -10.82 -5.34 7.41
CA LYS A 90 -11.33 -6.60 7.96
C LYS A 90 -12.62 -7.03 7.27
N TYR A 91 -12.64 -8.27 6.78
CA TYR A 91 -13.85 -8.92 6.28
C TYR A 91 -13.86 -10.37 6.73
N GLU A 92 -14.84 -10.76 7.54
CA GLU A 92 -14.94 -12.10 8.14
C GLU A 92 -13.62 -12.53 8.83
N LYS A 93 -12.94 -13.56 8.29
CA LYS A 93 -11.64 -14.06 8.77
C LYS A 93 -10.43 -13.41 8.08
N GLU A 94 -10.67 -12.52 7.14
CA GLU A 94 -9.62 -11.84 6.39
C GLU A 94 -9.25 -10.53 7.08
N LEU A 95 -8.04 -10.44 7.60
CA LEU A 95 -7.48 -9.25 8.23
C LEU A 95 -6.26 -8.81 7.44
N LEU A 96 -6.27 -7.57 6.95
CA LEU A 96 -5.15 -6.93 6.27
C LEU A 96 -4.64 -5.77 7.10
N LEU A 97 -3.33 -5.77 7.40
CA LEU A 97 -2.62 -4.57 7.84
C LEU A 97 -1.96 -3.94 6.60
N ILE A 98 -2.33 -2.70 6.32
CA ILE A 98 -1.76 -1.93 5.22
C ILE A 98 -0.91 -0.81 5.82
N VAL A 99 0.34 -0.72 5.37
CA VAL A 99 1.30 0.29 5.83
C VAL A 99 1.94 0.94 4.62
N CYS A 100 1.83 2.26 4.53
CA CYS A 100 2.39 3.07 3.45
C CYS A 100 3.53 3.94 3.96
N ASN A 101 4.55 4.13 3.14
CA ASN A 101 5.67 5.03 3.39
C ASN A 101 5.84 5.96 2.19
N PHE A 102 5.56 7.25 2.40
CA PHE A 102 5.70 8.32 1.42
C PHE A 102 7.04 9.06 1.56
N ASP A 103 7.99 8.49 2.34
CA ASP A 103 9.35 9.02 2.45
C ASP A 103 10.26 8.44 1.37
N GLU A 104 11.30 9.19 1.02
CA GLU A 104 12.39 8.78 0.12
C GLU A 104 13.34 7.74 0.75
N ILE A 105 13.18 7.45 2.04
CA ILE A 105 14.01 6.52 2.81
C ILE A 105 13.15 5.34 3.26
N SER A 106 13.67 4.12 3.08
CA SER A 106 13.07 2.92 3.67
C SER A 106 13.05 3.03 5.19
N SER A 107 11.93 2.69 5.80
CA SER A 107 11.71 2.92 7.23
C SER A 107 11.25 1.65 7.93
N ARG A 108 11.75 1.44 9.15
CA ARG A 108 11.24 0.47 10.09
C ARG A 108 10.22 1.17 10.98
N ILE A 109 8.95 0.89 10.73
CA ILE A 109 7.81 1.58 11.34
C ILE A 109 7.24 0.71 12.46
N SER A 110 7.13 1.24 13.67
CA SER A 110 6.44 0.58 14.78
C SER A 110 5.08 1.24 15.02
N ILE A 111 4.03 0.47 14.91
CA ILE A 111 2.65 0.91 14.90
C ILE A 111 1.94 0.39 16.15
N ASN A 112 1.48 1.29 17.00
CA ASN A 112 0.63 0.95 18.13
C ASN A 112 -0.77 0.55 17.64
N ILE A 113 -1.27 -0.54 18.15
CA ILE A 113 -2.62 -1.04 17.87
C ILE A 113 -3.40 -0.96 19.19
N PRO A 114 -4.37 -0.05 19.31
CA PRO A 114 -5.09 0.14 20.56
C PRO A 114 -5.99 -1.05 20.90
N GLU A 115 -6.23 -1.29 22.19
CA GLU A 115 -7.00 -2.44 22.68
C GLU A 115 -8.37 -2.57 22.01
N HIS A 116 -9.09 -1.47 21.85
CA HIS A 116 -10.41 -1.50 21.19
C HIS A 116 -10.37 -1.89 19.71
N ALA A 117 -9.19 -1.83 19.03
CA ALA A 117 -9.06 -2.38 17.68
C ALA A 117 -9.14 -3.91 17.69
N PHE A 118 -8.60 -4.56 18.74
CA PHE A 118 -8.69 -6.01 18.89
C PHE A 118 -10.14 -6.44 19.09
N ASP A 119 -10.89 -5.72 19.93
CA ASP A 119 -12.30 -6.00 20.20
C ASP A 119 -13.17 -5.74 18.96
N TYR A 120 -13.02 -4.56 18.35
CA TYR A 120 -13.81 -4.15 17.18
C TYR A 120 -13.60 -5.07 15.97
N LEU A 121 -12.34 -5.45 15.71
CA LEU A 121 -11.99 -6.30 14.57
C LEU A 121 -11.97 -7.81 14.91
N ASN A 122 -12.29 -8.19 16.14
CA ASN A 122 -12.20 -9.56 16.64
C ASN A 122 -10.81 -10.18 16.35
N ILE A 123 -9.74 -9.47 16.73
CA ILE A 123 -8.37 -9.93 16.61
C ILE A 123 -8.01 -10.72 17.88
N PRO A 124 -7.54 -11.99 17.78
CA PRO A 124 -7.11 -12.74 18.95
C PRO A 124 -5.92 -12.07 19.65
N GLN A 125 -5.95 -11.97 20.99
CA GLN A 125 -4.85 -11.39 21.78
C GLN A 125 -3.71 -12.38 22.05
N ARG A 126 -3.25 -13.10 21.03
CA ARG A 126 -2.24 -14.17 21.17
C ARG A 126 -0.79 -13.73 21.02
N GLY A 127 -0.54 -12.50 20.62
CA GLY A 127 0.80 -11.91 20.51
C GLY A 127 1.59 -12.25 19.25
N GLU A 128 1.44 -13.43 18.66
CA GLU A 128 2.15 -13.84 17.44
C GLU A 128 1.17 -14.22 16.32
N PHE A 129 1.46 -13.75 15.11
CA PHE A 129 0.63 -13.97 13.93
C PHE A 129 1.49 -14.31 12.72
N SER A 130 1.08 -15.32 11.96
CA SER A 130 1.58 -15.52 10.62
C SER A 130 0.91 -14.54 9.66
N ALA A 131 1.69 -13.92 8.80
CA ALA A 131 1.19 -13.03 7.77
C ALA A 131 1.81 -13.34 6.41
N ARG A 132 1.11 -13.01 5.35
CA ARG A 132 1.63 -13.03 3.98
C ARG A 132 1.62 -11.62 3.42
N GLU A 133 2.77 -11.14 3.00
CA GLU A 133 2.89 -9.88 2.27
C GLU A 133 2.41 -10.09 0.83
N LEU A 134 1.34 -9.40 0.43
CA LEU A 134 0.60 -9.72 -0.79
C LEU A 134 1.26 -9.18 -2.08
N LEU A 135 2.06 -8.12 -2.00
CA LEU A 135 2.75 -7.56 -3.17
C LEU A 135 3.94 -8.43 -3.60
N THR A 136 4.64 -9.04 -2.64
CA THR A 136 5.82 -9.88 -2.90
C THR A 136 5.55 -11.37 -2.75
N GLY A 137 4.46 -11.75 -2.08
CA GLY A 137 4.11 -13.12 -1.76
C GLY A 137 4.91 -13.75 -0.61
N LYS A 138 5.75 -12.98 0.09
CA LYS A 138 6.59 -13.48 1.20
C LYS A 138 5.77 -13.71 2.46
N ASN A 139 6.14 -14.74 3.21
CA ASN A 139 5.59 -14.98 4.53
C ASN A 139 6.41 -14.23 5.58
N GLU A 140 5.73 -13.63 6.55
CA GLU A 140 6.30 -12.89 7.66
C GLU A 140 5.64 -13.33 8.98
N THR A 141 6.37 -13.19 10.09
CA THR A 141 5.80 -13.34 11.43
C THR A 141 5.67 -11.97 12.05
N LEU A 142 4.49 -11.62 12.49
CA LEU A 142 4.19 -10.36 13.17
C LEU A 142 3.97 -10.63 14.65
N ASN A 143 4.59 -9.80 15.49
CA ASN A 143 4.40 -9.85 16.93
C ASN A 143 3.79 -8.54 17.41
N PHE A 144 2.55 -8.59 17.87
CA PHE A 144 1.85 -7.42 18.41
C PHE A 144 0.75 -7.81 19.40
N SER A 145 0.45 -6.89 20.29
CA SER A 145 -0.64 -6.99 21.26
C SER A 145 -1.13 -5.57 21.60
N PRO A 146 -2.17 -5.40 22.42
CA PRO A 146 -2.58 -4.06 22.86
C PRO A 146 -1.46 -3.25 23.56
N THR A 147 -0.46 -3.94 24.12
CA THR A 147 0.67 -3.31 24.82
C THR A 147 1.99 -3.38 24.06
N LYS A 148 2.01 -4.03 22.87
CA LYS A 148 3.21 -4.21 22.06
C LYS A 148 2.93 -3.78 20.62
N PRO A 149 3.61 -2.75 20.09
CA PRO A 149 3.42 -2.32 18.71
C PRO A 149 3.87 -3.39 17.71
N VAL A 150 3.24 -3.42 16.54
CA VAL A 150 3.74 -4.16 15.40
C VAL A 150 4.84 -3.37 14.71
N THR A 151 5.94 -4.04 14.36
CA THR A 151 7.03 -3.41 13.61
C THR A 151 7.11 -3.98 12.19
N VAL A 152 7.12 -3.11 11.19
CA VAL A 152 7.12 -3.45 9.77
C VAL A 152 8.20 -2.65 9.05
N GLU A 153 9.00 -3.30 8.21
CA GLU A 153 9.92 -2.62 7.30
C GLU A 153 9.20 -2.28 6.00
N VAL A 154 9.17 -1.00 5.64
CA VAL A 154 8.49 -0.52 4.45
C VAL A 154 9.49 0.23 3.56
N PRO A 155 9.58 -0.11 2.26
CA PRO A 155 10.51 0.54 1.36
C PRO A 155 10.18 2.02 1.16
N ALA A 156 11.16 2.79 0.69
CA ALA A 156 10.96 4.16 0.22
C ALA A 156 9.87 4.22 -0.86
N TRP A 157 9.02 5.23 -0.82
CA TRP A 157 7.92 5.44 -1.78
C TRP A 157 7.06 4.18 -2.00
N GLY A 158 6.84 3.39 -0.94
CA GLY A 158 6.23 2.08 -1.05
C GLY A 158 5.22 1.78 0.02
N GLY A 159 4.77 0.54 0.03
CA GLY A 159 3.83 0.02 1.02
C GLY A 159 3.93 -1.49 1.18
N LYS A 160 3.31 -1.99 2.22
CA LYS A 160 3.07 -3.42 2.47
C LYS A 160 1.60 -3.68 2.69
N ILE A 161 1.13 -4.79 2.19
CA ILE A 161 -0.22 -5.33 2.44
C ILE A 161 -0.05 -6.69 3.09
N LEU A 162 -0.19 -6.74 4.40
CA LEU A 162 0.06 -7.92 5.21
C LEU A 162 -1.27 -8.63 5.52
N LYS A 163 -1.52 -9.76 4.88
CA LYS A 163 -2.67 -10.63 5.17
C LYS A 163 -2.37 -11.49 6.38
N ILE A 164 -3.00 -11.17 7.48
CA ILE A 164 -2.79 -11.78 8.80
C ILE A 164 -3.72 -12.97 8.96
N LYS A 165 -3.20 -14.09 9.38
CA LYS A 165 -3.99 -15.28 9.74
C LYS A 165 -4.46 -15.15 11.18
N ILE A 166 -5.75 -14.92 11.38
CA ILE A 166 -6.41 -14.83 12.69
C ILE A 166 -7.28 -16.04 12.98
#